data_bf4b360c7b465237696f9651497d2115
#
_entry.id   bf4b360c7b465237696f9651497d2115
#
_cell.length_a   1.000
_cell.length_b   1.000
_cell.length_c   1.000
_cell.angle_alpha   90.00
_cell.angle_beta   90.00
_cell.angle_gamma   90.00
#
_symmetry.space_group_name_H-M   'P 1'
#
loop_
_entity.id
_entity.type
_entity.pdbx_description
1 polymer ?
#
loop_
_entity_poly.entity_id
_entity_poly.type
_entity_poly.pdbx_seq_one_letter_code
_entity_poly.pdbx_strand_id
1 'polypeptide(L)'
;QIGLIVFLPMLAGYLTQRGLIRRYGQKAFMERLAPRFPGLSTVGVLGIVFIAMALKAKASATAPQVLLAIFVPLLLLYLFNYLLSTLLGRLLLPRGDAIAMVYGTVMRNLSIALAVAINAFGAAGSDAALVISLAYVIQVQSAAWYVKFTDRVFGAEPIKISAKVAG
;
A
#
# COMPACT_ATOMS: atom_id res chain seq x y z
N GLN A 1 5.91 22.35 -4.98
CA GLN A 1 5.73 21.73 -3.67
C GLN A 1 5.62 20.19 -3.77
N ILE A 2 4.79 19.62 -4.66
CA ILE A 2 4.63 18.17 -4.84
C ILE A 2 5.95 17.47 -5.18
N GLY A 3 6.76 18.06 -6.06
CA GLY A 3 8.08 17.53 -6.40
C GLY A 3 8.98 17.37 -5.17
N LEU A 4 9.02 18.36 -4.28
CA LEU A 4 9.83 18.30 -3.06
C LEU A 4 9.39 17.18 -2.12
N ILE A 5 8.07 16.96 -1.97
CA ILE A 5 7.51 15.92 -1.11
C ILE A 5 7.91 14.51 -1.60
N VAL A 6 8.09 14.33 -2.90
CA VAL A 6 8.46 13.04 -3.50
C VAL A 6 9.97 12.88 -3.60
N PHE A 7 10.67 13.87 -4.17
CA PHE A 7 12.10 13.75 -4.46
C PHE A 7 12.99 13.89 -3.23
N LEU A 8 12.61 14.69 -2.25
CA LEU A 8 13.42 14.88 -1.04
C LEU A 8 13.55 13.58 -0.23
N PRO A 9 12.46 12.85 0.12
CA PRO A 9 12.59 11.56 0.81
C PRO A 9 13.30 10.50 -0.03
N MET A 10 13.08 10.49 -1.35
CA MET A 10 13.76 9.56 -2.26
C MET A 10 15.28 9.80 -2.28
N LEU A 11 15.71 11.06 -2.35
CA LEU A 11 17.12 11.43 -2.27
C LEU A 11 17.71 11.08 -0.91
N ALA A 12 17.01 11.39 0.18
CA ALA A 12 17.43 11.04 1.53
C ALA A 12 17.57 9.51 1.69
N GLY A 13 16.61 8.74 1.20
CA GLY A 13 16.66 7.27 1.19
C GLY A 13 17.85 6.73 0.40
N TYR A 14 18.09 7.27 -0.79
CA TYR A 14 19.24 6.90 -1.63
C TYR A 14 20.58 7.20 -0.94
N LEU A 15 20.74 8.39 -0.36
CA LEU A 15 21.95 8.77 0.36
C LEU A 15 22.18 7.90 1.60
N THR A 16 21.12 7.59 2.35
CA THR A 16 21.17 6.70 3.51
C THR A 16 21.59 5.30 3.10
N GLN A 17 20.97 4.75 2.05
CA GLN A 17 21.34 3.44 1.51
C GLN A 17 22.81 3.39 1.10
N ARG A 18 23.25 4.38 0.35
CA ARG A 18 24.65 4.47 -0.11
C ARG A 18 25.62 4.60 1.04
N GLY A 19 25.29 5.39 2.07
CA GLY A 19 26.09 5.53 3.30
C GLY A 19 26.20 4.23 4.08
N LEU A 20 25.08 3.52 4.25
CA LEU A 20 25.03 2.22 4.94
C LEU A 20 25.79 1.14 4.18
N ILE A 21 25.68 1.08 2.86
CA ILE A 21 26.45 0.14 2.02
C ILE A 21 27.96 0.43 2.14
N ARG A 22 28.37 1.70 2.13
CA ARG A 22 29.79 2.08 2.30
C ARG A 22 30.33 1.68 3.66
N ARG A 23 29.51 1.80 4.72
CA ARG A 23 29.95 1.54 6.11
C ARG A 23 29.93 0.06 6.48
N TYR A 24 28.92 -0.69 6.05
CA TYR A 24 28.69 -2.08 6.47
C TYR A 24 28.94 -3.10 5.36
N GLY A 25 29.11 -2.65 4.11
CA GLY A 25 29.20 -3.50 2.93
C GLY A 25 27.85 -3.93 2.39
N GLN A 26 27.81 -4.24 1.10
CA GLN A 26 26.56 -4.57 0.39
C GLN A 26 25.89 -5.84 0.93
N LYS A 27 26.66 -6.88 1.25
CA LYS A 27 26.15 -8.15 1.77
C LYS A 27 25.47 -7.97 3.14
N ALA A 28 26.15 -7.30 4.09
CA ALA A 28 25.62 -7.04 5.40
C ALA A 28 24.37 -6.11 5.36
N PHE A 29 24.37 -5.14 4.44
CA PHE A 29 23.21 -4.29 4.21
C PHE A 29 21.99 -5.10 3.76
N MET A 30 22.15 -5.94 2.74
CA MET A 30 21.03 -6.72 2.16
C MET A 30 20.50 -7.78 3.12
N GLU A 31 21.37 -8.43 3.91
CA GLU A 31 20.95 -9.54 4.79
C GLU A 31 20.42 -9.07 6.15
N ARG A 32 20.95 -7.96 6.71
CA ARG A 32 20.64 -7.54 8.08
C ARG A 32 19.85 -6.23 8.19
N LEU A 33 20.11 -5.28 7.31
CA LEU A 33 19.52 -3.94 7.41
C LEU A 33 18.28 -3.79 6.49
N ALA A 34 18.40 -4.18 5.24
CA ALA A 34 17.32 -4.03 4.26
C ALA A 34 15.99 -4.68 4.71
N PRO A 35 15.96 -5.87 5.33
CA PRO A 35 14.72 -6.48 5.81
C PRO A 35 14.01 -5.73 6.94
N ARG A 36 14.70 -4.80 7.63
CA ARG A 36 14.12 -4.00 8.72
C ARG A 36 13.40 -2.74 8.25
N PHE A 37 13.75 -2.23 7.07
CA PHE A 37 13.13 -1.00 6.54
C PHE A 37 11.62 -1.12 6.26
N PRO A 38 11.10 -2.23 5.73
CA PRO A 38 9.66 -2.40 5.56
C PRO A 38 8.87 -2.27 6.86
N GLY A 39 9.38 -2.86 7.96
CA GLY A 39 8.76 -2.73 9.28
C GLY A 39 8.73 -1.28 9.78
N LEU A 40 9.83 -0.54 9.62
CA LEU A 40 9.90 0.88 9.98
C LEU A 40 8.94 1.72 9.13
N SER A 41 8.87 1.45 7.84
CA SER A 41 7.91 2.10 6.93
C SER A 41 6.46 1.84 7.37
N THR A 42 6.14 0.60 7.75
CA THR A 42 4.80 0.23 8.25
C THR A 42 4.44 1.03 9.51
N VAL A 43 5.37 1.17 10.47
CA VAL A 43 5.14 1.99 11.67
C VAL A 43 4.87 3.45 11.30
N GLY A 44 5.65 4.01 10.36
CA GLY A 44 5.44 5.38 9.86
C GLY A 44 4.05 5.56 9.24
N VAL A 45 3.64 4.63 8.40
CA VAL A 45 2.31 4.64 7.78
C VAL A 45 1.18 4.54 8.81
N LEU A 46 1.29 3.61 9.76
CA LEU A 46 0.30 3.48 10.84
C LEU A 46 0.22 4.75 11.69
N GLY A 47 1.36 5.40 11.95
CA GLY A 47 1.42 6.69 12.64
C GLY A 47 0.66 7.79 11.87
N ILE A 48 0.86 7.89 10.56
CA ILE A 48 0.14 8.87 9.72
C ILE A 48 -1.38 8.59 9.73
N VAL A 49 -1.78 7.34 9.56
CA VAL A 49 -3.21 6.94 9.61
C VAL A 49 -3.81 7.26 10.97
N PHE A 50 -3.10 6.94 12.05
CA PHE A 50 -3.53 7.25 13.42
C PHE A 50 -3.74 8.76 13.62
N ILE A 51 -2.77 9.59 13.22
CA ILE A 51 -2.87 11.05 13.35
C ILE A 51 -4.04 11.58 12.52
N ALA A 52 -4.20 11.13 11.27
CA ALA A 52 -5.30 11.57 10.41
C ALA A 52 -6.68 11.23 11.00
N MET A 53 -6.81 10.03 11.57
CA MET A 53 -8.05 9.61 12.26
C MET A 53 -8.27 10.38 13.57
N ALA A 54 -7.21 10.61 14.34
CA ALA A 54 -7.28 11.36 15.60
C ALA A 54 -7.72 12.81 15.38
N LEU A 55 -7.22 13.48 14.35
CA LEU A 55 -7.62 14.85 13.99
C LEU A 55 -9.12 14.99 13.69
N LYS A 56 -9.75 13.93 13.19
CA LYS A 56 -11.18 13.89 12.85
C LYS A 56 -12.03 13.10 13.84
N ALA A 57 -11.44 12.55 14.90
CA ALA A 57 -12.13 11.66 15.83
C ALA A 57 -13.39 12.29 16.45
N LYS A 58 -13.28 13.56 16.87
CA LYS A 58 -14.42 14.28 17.46
C LYS A 58 -15.57 14.49 16.46
N ALA A 59 -15.25 14.94 15.25
CA ALA A 59 -16.24 15.13 14.19
C ALA A 59 -16.88 13.79 13.76
N SER A 60 -16.08 12.74 13.68
CA SER A 60 -16.54 11.39 13.34
C SER A 60 -17.42 10.76 14.40
N ALA A 61 -17.14 11.02 15.69
CA ALA A 61 -17.95 10.54 16.80
C ALA A 61 -19.31 11.22 16.87
N THR A 62 -19.39 12.51 16.48
CA THR A 62 -20.64 13.28 16.49
C THR A 62 -21.52 13.03 15.27
N ALA A 63 -20.94 12.55 14.16
CA ALA A 63 -21.66 12.31 12.92
C ALA A 63 -21.24 10.98 12.26
N PRO A 64 -21.57 9.82 12.85
CA PRO A 64 -21.17 8.51 12.32
C PRO A 64 -21.72 8.24 10.93
N GLN A 65 -22.82 8.88 10.54
CA GLN A 65 -23.39 8.78 9.19
C GLN A 65 -22.43 9.29 8.11
N VAL A 66 -21.59 10.29 8.41
CA VAL A 66 -20.57 10.80 7.49
C VAL A 66 -19.51 9.73 7.20
N LEU A 67 -19.09 8.98 8.22
CA LEU A 67 -18.17 7.87 8.03
C LEU A 67 -18.76 6.76 7.14
N LEU A 68 -20.03 6.41 7.36
CA LEU A 68 -20.71 5.43 6.51
C LEU A 68 -20.86 5.93 5.08
N ALA A 69 -21.20 7.21 4.89
CA ALA A 69 -21.32 7.83 3.57
C ALA A 69 -19.99 7.82 2.79
N ILE A 70 -18.84 7.86 3.48
CA ILE A 70 -17.52 7.73 2.86
C ILE A 70 -17.13 6.25 2.68
N PHE A 71 -17.40 5.42 3.70
CA PHE A 71 -16.97 4.02 3.71
C PHE A 71 -17.64 3.17 2.64
N VAL A 72 -18.96 3.35 2.44
CA VAL A 72 -19.72 2.55 1.48
C VAL A 72 -19.24 2.76 0.04
N PRO A 73 -19.11 3.99 -0.50
CA PRO A 73 -18.55 4.21 -1.83
C PRO A 73 -17.12 3.70 -1.99
N LEU A 74 -16.28 3.86 -0.95
CA LEU A 74 -14.91 3.32 -0.97
C LEU A 74 -14.91 1.79 -1.06
N LEU A 75 -15.72 1.14 -0.25
CA LEU A 75 -15.84 -0.33 -0.27
C LEU A 75 -16.29 -0.83 -1.64
N LEU A 76 -17.30 -0.18 -2.23
CA LEU A 76 -17.79 -0.51 -3.58
C LEU A 76 -16.70 -0.28 -4.64
N LEU A 77 -15.94 0.82 -4.53
CA LEU A 77 -14.83 1.11 -5.44
C LEU A 77 -13.74 0.01 -5.38
N TYR A 78 -13.34 -0.40 -4.16
CA TYR A 78 -12.36 -1.47 -4.00
C TYR A 78 -12.89 -2.81 -4.49
N LEU A 79 -14.14 -3.15 -4.15
CA LEU A 79 -14.80 -4.38 -4.63
C LEU A 79 -14.82 -4.42 -6.16
N PHE A 80 -15.25 -3.33 -6.80
CA PHE A 80 -15.29 -3.21 -8.25
C PHE A 80 -13.88 -3.36 -8.88
N ASN A 81 -12.86 -2.70 -8.32
CA ASN A 81 -11.49 -2.84 -8.80
C ASN A 81 -10.98 -4.28 -8.66
N TYR A 82 -11.24 -4.96 -7.54
CA TYR A 82 -10.87 -6.36 -7.37
C TYR A 82 -11.57 -7.26 -8.38
N LEU A 83 -12.88 -7.12 -8.54
CA LEU A 83 -13.66 -7.93 -9.47
C LEU A 83 -13.20 -7.72 -10.91
N LEU A 84 -13.07 -6.45 -11.33
CA LEU A 84 -12.67 -6.12 -12.70
C LEU A 84 -11.24 -6.60 -13.00
N SER A 85 -10.28 -6.29 -12.13
CA SER A 85 -8.89 -6.67 -12.35
C SER A 85 -8.68 -8.19 -12.25
N THR A 86 -9.42 -8.88 -11.38
CA THR A 86 -9.41 -10.35 -11.29
C THR A 86 -9.98 -10.97 -12.56
N LEU A 87 -11.11 -10.47 -13.04
CA LEU A 87 -11.73 -10.96 -14.27
C LEU A 87 -10.82 -10.77 -15.48
N LEU A 88 -10.32 -9.55 -15.67
CA LEU A 88 -9.41 -9.25 -16.78
C LEU A 88 -8.10 -10.03 -16.68
N GLY A 89 -7.50 -10.09 -15.48
CA GLY A 89 -6.28 -10.86 -15.25
C GLY A 89 -6.45 -12.33 -15.56
N ARG A 90 -7.55 -12.93 -15.12
CA ARG A 90 -7.86 -14.35 -15.38
C ARG A 90 -8.10 -14.68 -16.85
N LEU A 91 -8.70 -13.74 -17.59
CA LEU A 91 -9.02 -13.95 -19.00
C LEU A 91 -7.85 -13.68 -19.96
N LEU A 92 -6.97 -12.73 -19.59
CA LEU A 92 -5.99 -12.18 -20.54
C LEU A 92 -4.53 -12.49 -20.18
N LEU A 93 -4.25 -12.88 -18.94
CA LEU A 93 -2.87 -12.93 -18.44
C LEU A 93 -2.54 -14.28 -17.80
N PRO A 94 -1.26 -14.71 -17.86
CA PRO A 94 -0.77 -15.83 -17.07
C PRO A 94 -0.83 -15.48 -15.56
N ARG A 95 -0.88 -16.51 -14.71
CA ARG A 95 -1.10 -16.40 -13.26
C ARG A 95 -0.28 -15.30 -12.59
N GLY A 96 1.03 -15.25 -12.83
CA GLY A 96 1.92 -14.27 -12.19
C GLY A 96 1.55 -12.83 -12.55
N ASP A 97 1.35 -12.57 -13.83
CA ASP A 97 1.00 -11.24 -14.34
C ASP A 97 -0.42 -10.85 -13.95
N ALA A 98 -1.35 -11.81 -13.89
CA ALA A 98 -2.72 -11.58 -13.42
C ALA A 98 -2.73 -11.13 -11.96
N ILE A 99 -1.98 -11.78 -11.08
CA ILE A 99 -1.82 -11.39 -9.67
C ILE A 99 -1.18 -10.00 -9.57
N ALA A 100 -0.10 -9.76 -10.34
CA ALA A 100 0.58 -8.46 -10.37
C ALA A 100 -0.36 -7.35 -10.85
N MET A 101 -1.21 -7.61 -11.85
CA MET A 101 -2.22 -6.67 -12.33
C MET A 101 -3.23 -6.33 -11.25
N VAL A 102 -3.78 -7.33 -10.53
CA VAL A 102 -4.73 -7.07 -9.44
C VAL A 102 -4.11 -6.20 -8.37
N TYR A 103 -2.93 -6.56 -7.87
CA TYR A 103 -2.27 -5.75 -6.86
C TYR A 103 -1.86 -4.37 -7.37
N GLY A 104 -1.39 -4.25 -8.60
CA GLY A 104 -1.01 -2.98 -9.22
C GLY A 104 -2.19 -2.02 -9.41
N THR A 105 -3.40 -2.53 -9.61
CA THR A 105 -4.62 -1.69 -9.73
C THR A 105 -5.23 -1.32 -8.39
N VAL A 106 -5.14 -2.19 -7.40
CA VAL A 106 -5.76 -1.99 -6.08
C VAL A 106 -4.83 -1.28 -5.10
N MET A 107 -3.54 -1.66 -5.07
CA MET A 107 -2.56 -1.11 -4.12
C MET A 107 -2.04 0.25 -4.59
N ARG A 108 -2.75 1.29 -4.21
CA ARG A 108 -2.40 2.69 -4.52
C ARG A 108 -1.47 3.25 -3.47
N ASN A 109 -0.61 4.18 -3.85
CA ASN A 109 0.25 4.89 -2.91
C ASN A 109 -0.54 5.99 -2.17
N LEU A 110 -1.29 5.57 -1.17
CA LEU A 110 -2.14 6.46 -0.37
C LEU A 110 -1.33 7.40 0.52
N SER A 111 -0.07 7.09 0.83
CA SER A 111 0.81 8.00 1.58
C SER A 111 1.13 9.26 0.78
N ILE A 112 1.44 9.11 -0.51
CA ILE A 112 1.63 10.25 -1.40
C ILE A 112 0.31 11.02 -1.57
N ALA A 113 -0.80 10.32 -1.77
CA ALA A 113 -2.12 10.94 -1.88
C ALA A 113 -2.45 11.79 -0.63
N LEU A 114 -2.15 11.27 0.57
CA LEU A 114 -2.36 11.98 1.84
C LEU A 114 -1.47 13.23 1.93
N ALA A 115 -0.18 13.10 1.59
CA ALA A 115 0.74 14.23 1.60
C ALA A 115 0.29 15.33 0.62
N VAL A 116 -0.16 14.96 -0.57
CA VAL A 116 -0.72 15.90 -1.57
C VAL A 116 -1.99 16.55 -1.04
N ALA A 117 -2.91 15.77 -0.47
CA ALA A 117 -4.18 16.27 0.04
C ALA A 117 -3.98 17.35 1.10
N ILE A 118 -3.12 17.10 2.09
CA ILE A 118 -2.83 18.04 3.17
C ILE A 118 -2.18 19.32 2.63
N ASN A 119 -1.26 19.21 1.66
CA ASN A 119 -0.48 20.35 1.19
C ASN A 119 -1.19 21.16 0.08
N ALA A 120 -2.01 20.51 -0.76
CA ALA A 120 -2.62 21.16 -1.92
C ALA A 120 -4.01 21.73 -1.65
N PHE A 121 -4.78 21.15 -0.72
CA PHE A 121 -6.18 21.49 -0.51
C PHE A 121 -6.45 22.33 0.75
N GLY A 122 -5.41 22.75 1.49
CA GLY A 122 -5.57 23.63 2.66
C GLY A 122 -6.59 23.10 3.68
N ALA A 123 -7.63 23.88 3.99
CA ALA A 123 -8.66 23.48 4.95
C ALA A 123 -9.43 22.21 4.53
N ALA A 124 -9.73 22.04 3.24
CA ALA A 124 -10.37 20.85 2.70
C ALA A 124 -9.44 19.61 2.71
N GLY A 125 -8.12 19.81 2.87
CA GLY A 125 -7.14 18.73 2.97
C GLY A 125 -7.40 17.79 4.14
N SER A 126 -7.97 18.29 5.24
CA SER A 126 -8.31 17.47 6.39
C SER A 126 -9.46 16.49 6.11
N ASP A 127 -10.42 16.86 5.27
CA ASP A 127 -11.52 15.98 4.86
C ASP A 127 -11.03 14.92 3.86
N ALA A 128 -10.21 15.33 2.91
CA ALA A 128 -9.52 14.41 2.01
C ALA A 128 -8.62 13.42 2.77
N ALA A 129 -7.93 13.88 3.82
CA ALA A 129 -7.11 13.03 4.68
C ALA A 129 -7.95 11.94 5.39
N LEU A 130 -9.17 12.26 5.83
CA LEU A 130 -10.08 11.27 6.41
C LEU A 130 -10.46 10.19 5.39
N VAL A 131 -10.87 10.59 4.18
CA VAL A 131 -11.21 9.66 3.09
C VAL A 131 -10.03 8.75 2.76
N ILE A 132 -8.82 9.31 2.62
CA ILE A 132 -7.60 8.57 2.30
C ILE A 132 -7.23 7.60 3.43
N SER A 133 -7.41 8.00 4.70
CA SER A 133 -7.13 7.14 5.85
C SER A 133 -8.08 5.93 5.90
N LEU A 134 -9.37 6.14 5.63
CA LEU A 134 -10.34 5.05 5.50
C LEU A 134 -10.00 4.13 4.31
N ALA A 135 -9.66 4.71 3.17
CA ALA A 135 -9.21 3.96 2.00
C ALA A 135 -7.96 3.11 2.32
N TYR A 136 -7.04 3.62 3.14
CA TYR A 136 -5.85 2.89 3.58
C TYR A 136 -6.20 1.62 4.36
N VAL A 137 -7.12 1.75 5.33
CA VAL A 137 -7.58 0.59 6.12
C VAL A 137 -8.23 -0.47 5.21
N ILE A 138 -9.13 -0.04 4.32
CA ILE A 138 -9.80 -0.94 3.37
C ILE A 138 -8.77 -1.63 2.48
N GLN A 139 -7.83 -0.87 1.90
CA GLN A 139 -6.82 -1.39 0.99
C GLN A 139 -5.96 -2.47 1.64
N VAL A 140 -5.37 -2.19 2.80
CA VAL A 140 -4.48 -3.12 3.48
C VAL A 140 -5.24 -4.38 3.91
N GLN A 141 -6.42 -4.20 4.48
CA GLN A 141 -7.23 -5.32 4.96
C GLN A 141 -7.72 -6.20 3.81
N SER A 142 -8.25 -5.60 2.75
CA SER A 142 -8.72 -6.33 1.58
C SER A 142 -7.59 -7.06 0.85
N ALA A 143 -6.40 -6.45 0.73
CA ALA A 143 -5.24 -7.09 0.14
C ALA A 143 -4.77 -8.32 0.93
N ALA A 144 -4.74 -8.21 2.27
CA ALA A 144 -4.40 -9.32 3.15
C ALA A 144 -5.39 -10.50 3.05
N TRP A 145 -6.67 -10.19 2.83
CA TRP A 145 -7.69 -11.21 2.57
C TRP A 145 -7.55 -11.82 1.18
N TYR A 146 -7.36 -11.00 0.17
CA TYR A 146 -7.29 -11.43 -1.23
C TYR A 146 -6.13 -12.42 -1.46
N VAL A 147 -4.99 -12.26 -0.80
CA VAL A 147 -3.87 -13.23 -0.84
C VAL A 147 -4.32 -14.65 -0.59
N LYS A 148 -5.24 -14.86 0.37
CA LYS A 148 -5.74 -16.20 0.73
C LYS A 148 -6.57 -16.86 -0.37
N PHE A 149 -7.08 -16.06 -1.30
CA PHE A 149 -7.93 -16.52 -2.40
C PHE A 149 -7.20 -16.63 -3.73
N THR A 150 -5.98 -16.12 -3.86
CA THR A 150 -5.23 -16.09 -5.13
C THR A 150 -5.08 -17.48 -5.75
N ASP A 151 -4.77 -18.50 -4.97
CA ASP A 151 -4.62 -19.87 -5.48
C ASP A 151 -5.93 -20.50 -5.94
N ARG A 152 -7.05 -20.12 -5.32
CA ARG A 152 -8.38 -20.57 -5.77
C ARG A 152 -8.80 -19.88 -7.06
N VAL A 153 -8.44 -18.63 -7.24
CA VAL A 153 -8.84 -17.80 -8.37
C VAL A 153 -7.99 -18.06 -9.59
N PHE A 154 -6.67 -18.13 -9.42
CA PHE A 154 -5.70 -18.23 -10.51
C PHE A 154 -5.00 -19.60 -10.62
N GLY A 155 -5.37 -20.56 -9.77
CA GLY A 155 -4.71 -21.86 -9.67
C GLY A 155 -3.48 -21.82 -8.75
N ALA A 156 -3.11 -22.99 -8.21
CA ALA A 156 -1.90 -23.14 -7.40
C ALA A 156 -0.65 -22.99 -8.27
N GLU A 157 0.44 -22.46 -7.69
CA GLU A 157 1.71 -22.41 -8.39
C GLU A 157 2.24 -23.83 -8.59
N PRO A 158 2.63 -24.23 -9.82
CA PRO A 158 3.28 -25.53 -10.03
C PRO A 158 4.55 -25.56 -9.18
N ILE A 159 4.66 -26.57 -8.32
CA ILE A 159 5.85 -26.81 -7.50
C ILE A 159 7.04 -26.97 -8.46
N LYS A 160 7.87 -25.94 -8.57
CA LYS A 160 9.18 -26.07 -9.24
C LYS A 160 10.03 -26.96 -8.36
N ILE A 161 10.00 -28.29 -8.61
CA ILE A 161 10.98 -29.20 -8.06
C ILE A 161 12.33 -28.70 -8.59
N SER A 162 13.10 -28.04 -7.71
CA SER A 162 14.44 -27.59 -8.01
C SER A 162 15.28 -28.83 -8.35
N ALA A 163 15.59 -29.01 -9.63
CA ALA A 163 16.48 -30.03 -10.14
C ALA A 163 17.94 -29.80 -9.67
N LYS A 164 18.14 -29.53 -8.39
CA LYS A 164 19.45 -29.26 -7.77
C LYS A 164 19.91 -30.37 -6.82
N VAL A 165 19.37 -31.58 -6.99
CA VAL A 165 19.83 -32.78 -6.24
C VAL A 165 20.08 -33.94 -7.22
N ALA A 166 20.78 -33.68 -8.34
CA ALA A 166 21.37 -34.73 -9.15
C ALA A 166 22.57 -34.12 -9.87
N GLY A 167 23.68 -34.07 -9.17
CA GLY A 167 24.98 -33.66 -9.73
C GLY A 167 26.05 -33.76 -8.66
#